data_8e269fd4337083582e51bf69304ccc2e
#
_entry.id   8e269fd4337083582e51bf69304ccc2e
#
_cell.length_a   1.000
_cell.length_b   1.000
_cell.length_c   1.000
_cell.angle_alpha   90.00
_cell.angle_beta   90.00
_cell.angle_gamma   90.00
#
_symmetry.space_group_name_H-M   'P 1'
#
loop_
_entity.id
_entity.type
_entity.pdbx_description
1 polymer ?
#
loop_
_entity_poly.entity_id
_entity_poly.type
_entity_poly.pdbx_seq_one_letter_code
_entity_poly.pdbx_strand_id
1 'polypeptide(L)'
;MNVKDGLVAIASDVLEDVQKEAEALIIDAENEAKKNLQISKEQADHNYLSIVNESQVEAEAERKRINSLTEVEIRNILLQTKEKIVDEAFQKAIEKLEDFAETDEYYTFLTKQIKKASSKLSSKNFFIQVNYKDKKWLASGNLESLSKKLGIILELFDQTENFIGGCKIQTKDGSITYDGTIDNRLAELKISLRGEIANLLFLEVEQ
;
A
#
# COMPACT_ATOMS: atom_id res chain seq x y z
N MET A 1 -57.51 -97.05 13.05
CA MET A 1 -56.69 -95.85 13.13
C MET A 1 -57.41 -94.85 14.05
N ASN A 2 -56.80 -94.57 15.18
CA ASN A 2 -57.47 -93.83 16.29
C ASN A 2 -57.48 -92.36 15.95
N VAL A 3 -58.65 -91.67 16.00
CA VAL A 3 -58.84 -90.25 15.64
C VAL A 3 -57.87 -89.35 16.43
N LYS A 4 -57.40 -89.80 17.60
CA LYS A 4 -56.42 -89.13 18.39
C LYS A 4 -55.00 -89.02 17.73
N ASP A 5 -54.61 -90.12 17.06
CA ASP A 5 -53.28 -90.22 16.42
C ASP A 5 -53.22 -89.31 15.20
N GLY A 6 -54.31 -89.13 14.48
CA GLY A 6 -54.40 -88.22 13.36
C GLY A 6 -54.39 -86.74 13.80
N LEU A 7 -55.00 -86.39 14.90
CA LEU A 7 -54.94 -85.01 15.46
C LEU A 7 -53.57 -84.63 15.97
N VAL A 8 -52.81 -85.60 16.58
CA VAL A 8 -51.44 -85.31 17.04
C VAL A 8 -50.49 -85.19 15.86
N ALA A 9 -50.66 -85.97 14.79
CA ALA A 9 -49.86 -85.78 13.56
C ALA A 9 -50.08 -84.43 12.92
N ILE A 10 -51.35 -83.99 12.76
CA ILE A 10 -51.65 -82.65 12.21
C ILE A 10 -51.13 -81.54 13.09
N ALA A 11 -51.20 -81.67 14.41
CA ALA A 11 -50.67 -80.68 15.34
C ALA A 11 -49.12 -80.58 15.27
N SER A 12 -48.43 -81.70 15.05
CA SER A 12 -46.98 -81.79 14.84
C SER A 12 -46.59 -81.14 13.55
N ASP A 13 -47.32 -81.40 12.42
CA ASP A 13 -47.01 -80.79 11.12
C ASP A 13 -47.21 -79.23 11.14
N VAL A 14 -48.28 -78.76 11.76
CA VAL A 14 -48.52 -77.31 11.93
C VAL A 14 -47.45 -76.68 12.80
N LEU A 15 -46.98 -77.34 13.86
CA LEU A 15 -45.89 -76.80 14.70
C LEU A 15 -44.58 -76.76 13.91
N GLU A 16 -44.27 -77.77 13.10
CA GLU A 16 -43.09 -77.80 12.26
C GLU A 16 -43.12 -76.73 11.18
N ASP A 17 -44.24 -76.49 10.55
CA ASP A 17 -44.41 -75.42 9.56
C ASP A 17 -44.30 -74.02 10.18
N VAL A 18 -44.86 -73.78 11.35
CA VAL A 18 -44.71 -72.53 12.11
C VAL A 18 -43.25 -72.33 12.56
N GLN A 19 -42.56 -73.39 12.98
CA GLN A 19 -41.14 -73.27 13.27
C GLN A 19 -40.29 -72.88 12.05
N LYS A 20 -40.50 -73.53 10.92
CA LYS A 20 -39.84 -73.20 9.64
C LYS A 20 -40.10 -71.79 9.23
N GLU A 21 -41.33 -71.28 9.34
CA GLU A 21 -41.73 -69.94 9.01
C GLU A 21 -41.03 -68.91 9.94
N ALA A 22 -40.96 -69.21 11.27
CA ALA A 22 -40.25 -68.38 12.24
C ALA A 22 -38.76 -68.35 12.00
N GLU A 23 -38.13 -69.51 11.69
CA GLU A 23 -36.72 -69.55 11.32
C GLU A 23 -36.40 -68.73 10.02
N ALA A 24 -37.24 -68.85 8.98
CA ALA A 24 -37.10 -68.08 7.78
C ALA A 24 -37.18 -66.56 8.03
N LEU A 25 -38.13 -66.15 8.85
CA LEU A 25 -38.32 -64.75 9.24
C LEU A 25 -37.12 -64.18 10.03
N ILE A 26 -36.50 -64.99 10.88
CA ILE A 26 -35.27 -64.61 11.60
C ILE A 26 -34.12 -64.48 10.65
N ILE A 27 -33.94 -65.40 9.70
CA ILE A 27 -32.87 -65.35 8.70
C ILE A 27 -33.04 -64.15 7.80
N ASP A 28 -34.24 -63.81 7.35
CA ASP A 28 -34.52 -62.67 6.55
C ASP A 28 -34.23 -61.34 7.30
N ALA A 29 -34.65 -61.26 8.57
CA ALA A 29 -34.36 -60.12 9.43
C ALA A 29 -32.84 -59.93 9.65
N GLU A 30 -32.09 -61.03 9.88
CA GLU A 30 -30.62 -61.00 10.03
C GLU A 30 -29.95 -60.52 8.69
N ASN A 31 -30.42 -60.99 7.55
CA ASN A 31 -29.89 -60.61 6.25
C ASN A 31 -30.16 -59.12 5.96
N GLU A 32 -31.37 -58.66 6.27
CA GLU A 32 -31.72 -57.25 6.14
C GLU A 32 -30.89 -56.35 7.07
N ALA A 33 -30.69 -56.79 8.33
CA ALA A 33 -29.82 -56.07 9.28
C ALA A 33 -28.36 -56.01 8.79
N LYS A 34 -27.82 -57.09 8.25
CA LYS A 34 -26.46 -57.12 7.67
C LYS A 34 -26.33 -56.21 6.48
N LYS A 35 -27.32 -56.19 5.58
CA LYS A 35 -27.38 -55.32 4.42
C LYS A 35 -27.43 -53.83 4.83
N ASN A 36 -28.28 -53.50 5.79
CA ASN A 36 -28.39 -52.13 6.31
C ASN A 36 -27.08 -51.64 6.96
N LEU A 37 -26.42 -52.54 7.72
CA LEU A 37 -25.12 -52.25 8.32
C LEU A 37 -24.04 -51.99 7.25
N GLN A 38 -24.03 -52.79 6.19
CA GLN A 38 -23.08 -52.63 5.10
C GLN A 38 -23.29 -51.29 4.36
N ILE A 39 -24.54 -50.96 4.01
CA ILE A 39 -24.90 -49.69 3.37
C ILE A 39 -24.49 -48.52 4.27
N SER A 40 -24.77 -48.59 5.56
CA SER A 40 -24.41 -47.52 6.51
C SER A 40 -22.89 -47.34 6.63
N LYS A 41 -22.11 -48.41 6.59
CA LYS A 41 -20.64 -48.32 6.55
C LYS A 41 -20.13 -47.66 5.28
N GLU A 42 -20.64 -48.09 4.12
CA GLU A 42 -20.25 -47.47 2.83
C GLU A 42 -20.60 -45.98 2.77
N GLN A 43 -21.76 -45.59 3.30
CA GLN A 43 -22.15 -44.18 3.41
C GLN A 43 -21.22 -43.41 4.37
N ALA A 44 -20.87 -44.00 5.52
CA ALA A 44 -19.97 -43.36 6.47
C ALA A 44 -18.56 -43.16 5.87
N ASP A 45 -18.03 -44.18 5.17
CA ASP A 45 -16.73 -44.11 4.50
C ASP A 45 -16.74 -43.06 3.38
N HIS A 46 -17.79 -43.01 2.58
CA HIS A 46 -17.94 -42.00 1.54
C HIS A 46 -18.00 -40.59 2.12
N ASN A 47 -18.80 -40.38 3.16
CA ASN A 47 -18.89 -39.09 3.83
C ASN A 47 -17.55 -38.66 4.46
N TYR A 48 -16.84 -39.61 5.08
CA TYR A 48 -15.51 -39.35 5.63
C TYR A 48 -14.53 -38.89 4.55
N LEU A 49 -14.44 -39.60 3.44
CA LEU A 49 -13.57 -39.25 2.32
C LEU A 49 -13.95 -37.89 1.71
N SER A 50 -15.24 -37.58 1.58
CA SER A 50 -15.70 -36.26 1.09
C SER A 50 -15.25 -35.14 2.00
N ILE A 51 -15.46 -35.27 3.33
CA ILE A 51 -15.05 -34.26 4.32
C ILE A 51 -13.54 -34.06 4.30
N VAL A 52 -12.74 -35.14 4.24
CA VAL A 52 -11.28 -35.04 4.19
C VAL A 52 -10.81 -34.34 2.92
N ASN A 53 -11.38 -34.70 1.76
CA ASN A 53 -11.04 -34.04 0.51
C ASN A 53 -11.41 -32.55 0.47
N GLU A 54 -12.62 -32.21 0.92
CA GLU A 54 -13.06 -30.81 1.03
C GLU A 54 -12.13 -30.01 1.95
N SER A 55 -11.82 -30.56 3.13
CA SER A 55 -10.90 -29.93 4.08
C SER A 55 -9.48 -29.72 3.51
N GLN A 56 -8.99 -30.69 2.72
CA GLN A 56 -7.69 -30.53 2.05
C GLN A 56 -7.70 -29.41 1.00
N VAL A 57 -8.75 -29.35 0.20
CA VAL A 57 -8.91 -28.28 -0.81
C VAL A 57 -9.00 -26.90 -0.14
N GLU A 58 -9.79 -26.80 0.93
CA GLU A 58 -9.89 -25.56 1.70
C GLU A 58 -8.55 -25.15 2.33
N ALA A 59 -7.83 -26.11 2.92
CA ALA A 59 -6.52 -25.86 3.52
C ALA A 59 -5.50 -25.39 2.47
N GLU A 60 -5.47 -25.98 1.28
CA GLU A 60 -4.61 -25.54 0.20
C GLU A 60 -4.98 -24.16 -0.33
N ALA A 61 -6.27 -23.86 -0.47
CA ALA A 61 -6.75 -22.55 -0.88
C ALA A 61 -6.36 -21.47 0.13
N GLU A 62 -6.54 -21.75 1.42
CA GLU A 62 -6.17 -20.83 2.51
C GLU A 62 -4.65 -20.61 2.56
N ARG A 63 -3.86 -21.66 2.40
CA ARG A 63 -2.40 -21.55 2.32
C ARG A 63 -1.95 -20.67 1.15
N LYS A 64 -2.53 -20.83 -0.03
CA LYS A 64 -2.26 -19.99 -1.18
C LYS A 64 -2.65 -18.53 -0.91
N ARG A 65 -3.81 -18.30 -0.29
CA ARG A 65 -4.29 -16.97 0.09
C ARG A 65 -3.31 -16.28 1.04
N ILE A 66 -2.89 -16.97 2.09
CA ILE A 66 -1.92 -16.44 3.07
C ILE A 66 -0.60 -16.10 2.39
N ASN A 67 -0.05 -16.99 1.57
CA ASN A 67 1.21 -16.74 0.86
C ASN A 67 1.11 -15.51 -0.05
N SER A 68 0.03 -15.39 -0.83
CA SER A 68 -0.16 -14.22 -1.71
C SER A 68 -0.30 -12.91 -0.93
N LEU A 69 -1.01 -12.91 0.20
CA LEU A 69 -1.11 -11.74 1.06
C LEU A 69 0.25 -11.35 1.66
N THR A 70 1.01 -12.34 2.11
CA THR A 70 2.36 -12.13 2.67
C THR A 70 3.32 -11.55 1.62
N GLU A 71 3.27 -12.04 0.38
CA GLU A 71 4.09 -11.49 -0.71
C GLU A 71 3.75 -10.01 -1.01
N VAL A 72 2.46 -9.67 -1.00
CA VAL A 72 2.01 -8.28 -1.16
C VAL A 72 2.48 -7.41 0.00
N GLU A 73 2.38 -7.91 1.23
CA GLU A 73 2.81 -7.18 2.42
C GLU A 73 4.33 -6.94 2.42
N ILE A 74 5.13 -7.96 2.10
CA ILE A 74 6.59 -7.83 1.97
C ILE A 74 6.95 -6.77 0.91
N ARG A 75 6.28 -6.80 -0.25
CA ARG A 75 6.50 -5.82 -1.31
C ARG A 75 6.15 -4.40 -0.85
N ASN A 76 5.07 -4.23 -0.13
CA ASN A 76 4.65 -2.94 0.41
C ASN A 76 5.65 -2.40 1.43
N ILE A 77 6.12 -3.24 2.36
CA ILE A 77 7.14 -2.88 3.35
C ILE A 77 8.43 -2.46 2.66
N LEU A 78 8.87 -3.21 1.64
CA LEU A 78 10.06 -2.89 0.87
C LEU A 78 9.93 -1.54 0.15
N LEU A 79 8.79 -1.29 -0.51
CA LEU A 79 8.52 -0.03 -1.18
C LEU A 79 8.49 1.14 -0.19
N GLN A 80 7.81 1.00 0.94
CA GLN A 80 7.77 2.03 1.98
C GLN A 80 9.17 2.32 2.54
N THR A 81 10.00 1.29 2.73
CA THR A 81 11.37 1.45 3.20
C THR A 81 12.22 2.19 2.16
N LYS A 82 12.12 1.84 0.89
CA LYS A 82 12.80 2.55 -0.20
C LYS A 82 12.37 4.02 -0.27
N GLU A 83 11.08 4.30 -0.17
CA GLU A 83 10.54 5.65 -0.13
C GLU A 83 11.11 6.47 1.04
N LYS A 84 11.14 5.87 2.22
CA LYS A 84 11.69 6.51 3.43
C LYS A 84 13.15 6.91 3.26
N ILE A 85 13.98 6.03 2.66
CA ILE A 85 15.40 6.32 2.41
C ILE A 85 15.56 7.48 1.41
N VAL A 86 14.73 7.52 0.37
CA VAL A 86 14.73 8.65 -0.59
C VAL A 86 14.33 9.96 0.13
N ASP A 87 13.29 9.93 0.95
CA ASP A 87 12.87 11.11 1.71
C ASP A 87 13.93 11.58 2.71
N GLU A 88 14.66 10.66 3.37
CA GLU A 88 15.79 10.99 4.23
C GLU A 88 16.94 11.67 3.46
N ALA A 89 17.19 11.25 2.21
CA ALA A 89 18.17 11.91 1.36
C ALA A 89 17.76 13.36 1.03
N PHE A 90 16.48 13.61 0.73
CA PHE A 90 15.96 14.96 0.54
C PHE A 90 16.00 15.78 1.82
N GLN A 91 15.71 15.18 2.98
CA GLN A 91 15.80 15.89 4.26
C GLN A 91 17.23 16.38 4.55
N LYS A 92 18.23 15.53 4.30
CA LYS A 92 19.65 15.93 4.40
C LYS A 92 20.03 17.02 3.40
N ALA A 93 19.41 17.04 2.24
CA ALA A 93 19.61 18.12 1.27
C ALA A 93 19.01 19.44 1.76
N ILE A 94 17.85 19.41 2.42
CA ILE A 94 17.24 20.58 3.06
C ILE A 94 18.17 21.16 4.11
N GLU A 95 18.67 20.34 5.04
CA GLU A 95 19.60 20.76 6.09
C GLU A 95 20.82 21.47 5.51
N LYS A 96 21.42 20.91 4.44
CA LYS A 96 22.55 21.56 3.75
C LYS A 96 22.17 22.87 3.03
N LEU A 97 20.95 23.00 2.55
CA LEU A 97 20.47 24.23 1.93
C LEU A 97 20.15 25.29 2.98
N GLU A 98 19.69 24.91 4.17
CA GLU A 98 19.56 25.81 5.32
C GLU A 98 20.94 26.34 5.76
N ASP A 99 21.95 25.45 5.89
CA ASP A 99 23.32 25.85 6.17
C ASP A 99 23.89 26.77 5.09
N PHE A 100 23.66 26.48 3.80
CA PHE A 100 24.05 27.33 2.70
C PHE A 100 23.40 28.72 2.77
N ALA A 101 22.13 28.80 3.17
CA ALA A 101 21.40 30.07 3.30
C ALA A 101 22.01 30.98 4.41
N GLU A 102 22.90 30.45 5.27
CA GLU A 102 23.64 31.23 6.28
C GLU A 102 24.98 31.77 5.76
N THR A 103 25.41 31.39 4.56
CA THR A 103 26.74 31.79 4.00
C THR A 103 26.68 33.10 3.21
N ASP A 104 27.83 33.75 3.06
CA ASP A 104 27.95 34.96 2.22
C ASP A 104 27.73 34.65 0.71
N GLU A 105 28.03 33.44 0.29
CA GLU A 105 27.81 32.98 -1.08
C GLU A 105 26.32 32.93 -1.45
N TYR A 106 25.46 32.73 -0.48
CA TYR A 106 24.02 32.73 -0.66
C TYR A 106 23.50 34.07 -1.22
N TYR A 107 24.01 35.22 -0.78
CA TYR A 107 23.56 36.50 -1.31
C TYR A 107 23.94 36.71 -2.77
N THR A 108 25.04 36.11 -3.22
CA THR A 108 25.38 36.03 -4.63
C THR A 108 24.36 35.21 -5.42
N PHE A 109 23.94 34.08 -4.86
CA PHE A 109 22.87 33.23 -5.40
C PHE A 109 21.54 34.00 -5.44
N LEU A 110 21.12 34.63 -4.36
CA LEU A 110 19.89 35.42 -4.26
C LEU A 110 19.85 36.51 -5.34
N THR A 111 20.95 37.24 -5.51
CA THR A 111 21.08 38.26 -6.58
C THR A 111 20.88 37.68 -7.97
N LYS A 112 21.46 36.49 -8.24
CA LYS A 112 21.28 35.79 -9.51
C LYS A 112 19.83 35.34 -9.72
N GLN A 113 19.15 34.89 -8.66
CA GLN A 113 17.73 34.51 -8.73
C GLN A 113 16.84 35.71 -9.02
N ILE A 114 17.05 36.83 -8.35
CA ILE A 114 16.32 38.08 -8.62
C ILE A 114 16.51 38.50 -10.08
N LYS A 115 17.74 38.49 -10.61
CA LYS A 115 18.03 38.78 -12.02
C LYS A 115 17.31 37.83 -12.96
N LYS A 116 17.34 36.52 -12.69
CA LYS A 116 16.68 35.49 -13.50
C LYS A 116 15.16 35.66 -13.49
N ALA A 117 14.58 35.91 -12.31
CA ALA A 117 13.15 36.15 -12.17
C ALA A 117 12.70 37.41 -12.94
N SER A 118 13.39 38.54 -12.75
CA SER A 118 13.06 39.78 -13.43
C SER A 118 13.20 39.71 -14.97
N SER A 119 14.15 38.88 -15.47
CA SER A 119 14.32 38.69 -16.91
C SER A 119 13.23 37.84 -17.56
N LYS A 120 12.56 36.99 -16.77
CA LYS A 120 11.44 36.19 -17.25
C LYS A 120 10.11 36.91 -17.30
N LEU A 121 10.00 38.02 -16.58
CA LEU A 121 8.79 38.81 -16.47
C LEU A 121 8.94 40.06 -17.36
N SER A 122 7.97 40.30 -18.26
CA SER A 122 7.98 41.39 -19.21
C SER A 122 7.57 42.76 -18.58
N SER A 123 8.06 43.03 -17.37
CA SER A 123 7.77 44.28 -16.64
C SER A 123 9.07 44.95 -16.18
N LYS A 124 8.98 46.18 -15.73
CA LYS A 124 10.10 46.90 -15.09
C LYS A 124 9.84 47.18 -13.61
N ASN A 125 8.61 46.98 -13.14
CA ASN A 125 8.18 47.24 -11.76
C ASN A 125 7.72 45.96 -11.09
N PHE A 126 8.35 45.62 -9.99
CA PHE A 126 8.10 44.34 -9.30
C PHE A 126 7.98 44.54 -7.81
N PHE A 127 7.13 43.72 -7.21
CA PHE A 127 7.17 43.41 -5.78
C PHE A 127 8.03 42.18 -5.56
N ILE A 128 8.92 42.26 -4.58
CA ILE A 128 9.73 41.13 -4.13
C ILE A 128 9.35 40.71 -2.72
N GLN A 129 9.05 39.45 -2.56
CA GLN A 129 8.79 38.79 -1.28
C GLN A 129 9.93 37.85 -0.96
N VAL A 130 10.45 37.95 0.26
CA VAL A 130 11.59 37.21 0.77
C VAL A 130 11.31 36.79 2.20
N ASN A 131 12.14 35.92 2.78
CA ASN A 131 12.08 35.59 4.20
C ASN A 131 12.56 36.77 5.05
N TYR A 132 12.39 36.66 6.37
CA TYR A 132 12.71 37.73 7.32
C TYR A 132 14.20 38.15 7.31
N LYS A 133 15.11 37.18 7.16
CA LYS A 133 16.55 37.42 7.10
C LYS A 133 16.95 38.20 5.85
N ASP A 134 16.47 37.74 4.71
CA ASP A 134 16.76 38.33 3.41
C ASP A 134 16.12 39.75 3.28
N LYS A 135 14.95 39.96 3.91
CA LYS A 135 14.32 41.27 3.98
C LYS A 135 15.21 42.29 4.68
N LYS A 136 15.84 41.92 5.80
CA LYS A 136 16.80 42.80 6.50
C LYS A 136 18.00 43.15 5.62
N TRP A 137 18.55 42.13 4.95
CA TRP A 137 19.70 42.32 4.05
C TRP A 137 19.34 43.22 2.86
N LEU A 138 18.18 43.03 2.24
CA LEU A 138 17.71 43.89 1.15
C LEU A 138 17.45 45.31 1.62
N ALA A 139 16.83 45.53 2.77
CA ALA A 139 16.52 46.83 3.33
C ALA A 139 17.76 47.64 3.73
N SER A 140 18.93 47.00 3.95
CA SER A 140 20.20 47.70 4.27
C SER A 140 20.87 48.41 3.09
N GLY A 141 20.14 48.71 2.02
CA GLY A 141 20.60 49.41 0.82
C GLY A 141 20.89 48.52 -0.38
N ASN A 142 20.85 47.19 -0.19
CA ASN A 142 21.10 46.25 -1.29
C ASN A 142 19.97 46.23 -2.32
N LEU A 143 18.72 46.50 -1.92
CA LEU A 143 17.58 46.58 -2.82
C LEU A 143 17.74 47.70 -3.87
N GLU A 144 18.14 48.89 -3.42
CA GLU A 144 18.36 50.02 -4.32
C GLU A 144 19.55 49.78 -5.25
N SER A 145 20.62 49.22 -4.73
CA SER A 145 21.79 48.82 -5.52
C SER A 145 21.44 47.81 -6.62
N LEU A 146 20.64 46.81 -6.29
CA LEU A 146 20.16 45.81 -7.24
C LEU A 146 19.22 46.42 -8.29
N SER A 147 18.28 47.29 -7.87
CA SER A 147 17.35 47.99 -8.75
C SER A 147 18.12 48.79 -9.81
N LYS A 148 19.12 49.59 -9.38
CA LYS A 148 19.98 50.35 -10.28
C LYS A 148 20.79 49.46 -11.22
N LYS A 149 21.38 48.38 -10.70
CA LYS A 149 22.23 47.47 -11.47
C LYS A 149 21.45 46.68 -12.53
N LEU A 150 20.20 46.34 -12.24
CA LEU A 150 19.32 45.59 -13.14
C LEU A 150 18.43 46.46 -14.03
N GLY A 151 18.36 47.77 -13.76
CA GLY A 151 17.50 48.71 -14.52
C GLY A 151 16.00 48.46 -14.30
N ILE A 152 15.62 48.02 -13.13
CA ILE A 152 14.25 47.70 -12.73
C ILE A 152 13.89 48.38 -11.42
N ILE A 153 12.62 48.48 -11.12
CA ILE A 153 12.12 49.00 -9.84
C ILE A 153 11.66 47.81 -9.01
N LEU A 154 12.33 47.59 -7.85
CA LEU A 154 12.00 46.59 -6.90
C LEU A 154 11.41 47.21 -5.63
N GLU A 155 10.24 46.79 -5.22
CA GLU A 155 9.60 47.17 -3.95
C GLU A 155 9.46 45.94 -3.07
N LEU A 156 9.84 46.06 -1.81
CA LEU A 156 9.70 44.95 -0.85
C LEU A 156 8.22 44.74 -0.48
N PHE A 157 7.78 43.51 -0.46
CA PHE A 157 6.47 43.15 0.10
C PHE A 157 6.47 43.34 1.63
N ASP A 158 5.38 43.84 2.18
CA ASP A 158 5.30 44.04 3.63
C ASP A 158 5.32 42.74 4.42
N GLN A 159 4.70 41.70 3.90
CA GLN A 159 4.66 40.40 4.52
C GLN A 159 5.86 39.56 4.14
N THR A 160 6.48 38.91 5.12
CA THR A 160 7.51 37.90 4.92
C THR A 160 6.87 36.51 4.93
N GLU A 161 7.42 35.60 4.16
CA GLU A 161 7.08 34.18 4.23
C GLU A 161 8.22 33.39 4.85
N ASN A 162 7.88 32.25 5.46
CA ASN A 162 8.85 31.37 6.07
C ASN A 162 9.27 30.31 5.03
N PHE A 163 10.37 30.52 4.34
CA PHE A 163 11.03 29.56 3.45
C PHE A 163 12.55 29.62 3.66
N ILE A 164 13.26 28.60 3.22
CA ILE A 164 14.72 28.43 3.41
C ILE A 164 15.47 29.63 2.82
N GLY A 165 15.10 30.04 1.60
CA GLY A 165 15.74 31.15 0.92
C GLY A 165 15.22 31.37 -0.50
N GLY A 166 15.80 32.38 -1.17
CA GLY A 166 15.36 32.78 -2.50
C GLY A 166 14.33 33.90 -2.46
N CYS A 167 13.56 34.07 -3.53
CA CYS A 167 12.57 35.13 -3.62
C CYS A 167 11.37 34.75 -4.47
N LYS A 168 10.22 35.32 -4.14
CA LYS A 168 9.07 35.44 -5.06
C LYS A 168 9.02 36.83 -5.63
N ILE A 169 8.87 36.90 -6.93
CA ILE A 169 8.77 38.20 -7.63
C ILE A 169 7.43 38.24 -8.33
N GLN A 170 6.69 39.35 -8.08
CA GLN A 170 5.38 39.57 -8.65
C GLN A 170 5.40 40.88 -9.44
N THR A 171 4.70 40.92 -10.58
CA THR A 171 4.43 42.18 -11.29
C THR A 171 3.56 43.09 -10.45
N LYS A 172 3.69 44.42 -10.63
CA LYS A 172 2.97 45.40 -9.79
C LYS A 172 1.44 45.32 -9.93
N ASP A 173 0.95 44.81 -11.04
CA ASP A 173 -0.46 44.54 -11.30
C ASP A 173 -0.95 43.19 -10.69
N GLY A 174 -0.05 42.40 -10.10
CA GLY A 174 -0.36 41.13 -9.51
C GLY A 174 -0.65 39.99 -10.50
N SER A 175 -0.53 40.26 -11.81
CA SER A 175 -0.95 39.29 -12.85
C SER A 175 -0.02 38.08 -12.97
N ILE A 176 1.27 38.27 -12.72
CA ILE A 176 2.27 37.20 -12.87
C ILE A 176 3.16 37.17 -11.64
N THR A 177 3.29 35.98 -11.06
CA THR A 177 4.21 35.68 -9.95
C THR A 177 5.23 34.64 -10.39
N TYR A 178 6.50 34.90 -10.15
CA TYR A 178 7.57 33.93 -10.30
C TYR A 178 8.06 33.51 -8.93
N ASP A 179 7.94 32.23 -8.63
CA ASP A 179 8.45 31.62 -7.41
C ASP A 179 9.86 31.08 -7.66
N GLY A 180 10.88 31.80 -7.18
CA GLY A 180 12.28 31.42 -7.22
C GLY A 180 12.83 30.99 -5.87
N THR A 181 11.97 30.53 -4.97
CA THR A 181 12.40 30.03 -3.66
C THR A 181 13.14 28.70 -3.79
N ILE A 182 14.05 28.45 -2.85
CA ILE A 182 14.76 27.18 -2.72
C ILE A 182 13.76 26.04 -2.51
N ASP A 183 12.75 26.28 -1.68
CA ASP A 183 11.68 25.34 -1.34
C ASP A 183 10.91 24.87 -2.59
N ASN A 184 10.46 25.82 -3.42
CA ASN A 184 9.77 25.49 -4.67
C ASN A 184 10.69 24.72 -5.64
N ARG A 185 11.94 25.18 -5.76
CA ARG A 185 12.89 24.50 -6.64
C ARG A 185 13.22 23.09 -6.17
N LEU A 186 13.33 22.88 -4.86
CA LEU A 186 13.52 21.56 -4.28
C LEU A 186 12.30 20.67 -4.51
N ALA A 187 11.09 21.20 -4.37
CA ALA A 187 9.86 20.47 -4.65
C ALA A 187 9.78 20.00 -6.12
N GLU A 188 10.12 20.88 -7.08
CA GLU A 188 10.21 20.53 -8.50
C GLU A 188 11.25 19.43 -8.73
N LEU A 189 12.45 19.58 -8.13
CA LEU A 189 13.53 18.61 -8.26
C LEU A 189 13.19 17.28 -7.58
N LYS A 190 12.48 17.29 -6.46
CA LYS A 190 12.04 16.07 -5.78
C LYS A 190 11.22 15.18 -6.71
N ILE A 191 10.32 15.78 -7.49
CA ILE A 191 9.49 15.03 -8.45
C ILE A 191 10.35 14.45 -9.57
N SER A 192 11.26 15.25 -10.14
CA SER A 192 12.08 14.84 -11.30
C SER A 192 13.20 13.87 -10.93
N LEU A 193 13.85 14.06 -9.78
CA LEU A 193 15.03 13.28 -9.37
C LEU A 193 14.70 12.05 -8.53
N ARG A 194 13.45 11.89 -8.05
CA ARG A 194 13.06 10.76 -7.21
C ARG A 194 13.44 9.42 -7.82
N GLY A 195 13.17 9.22 -9.11
CA GLY A 195 13.51 8.01 -9.82
C GLY A 195 15.02 7.80 -9.96
N GLU A 196 15.78 8.86 -10.25
CA GLU A 196 17.23 8.79 -10.38
C GLU A 196 17.90 8.49 -9.04
N ILE A 197 17.45 9.13 -7.96
CA ILE A 197 17.95 8.88 -6.60
C ILE A 197 17.63 7.44 -6.17
N ALA A 198 16.41 6.97 -6.42
CA ALA A 198 16.05 5.59 -6.12
C ALA A 198 16.92 4.60 -6.89
N ASN A 199 17.19 4.86 -8.16
CA ASN A 199 18.09 4.04 -8.96
C ASN A 199 19.52 4.05 -8.41
N LEU A 200 20.08 5.21 -8.08
CA LEU A 200 21.43 5.31 -7.50
C LEU A 200 21.56 4.58 -6.15
N LEU A 201 20.52 4.63 -5.32
CA LEU A 201 20.53 4.02 -4.00
C LEU A 201 20.27 2.50 -4.01
N PHE A 202 19.57 1.97 -5.04
CA PHE A 202 19.09 0.58 -5.01
C PHE A 202 19.55 -0.29 -6.17
N LEU A 203 20.12 0.27 -7.27
CA LEU A 203 20.66 -0.52 -8.39
C LEU A 203 21.97 -1.27 -8.03
N GLU A 204 22.69 -0.85 -7.00
CA GLU A 204 23.93 -1.54 -6.55
C GLU A 204 23.65 -2.75 -5.65
N VAL A 205 22.40 -3.02 -5.29
CA VAL A 205 22.04 -4.09 -4.34
C VAL A 205 21.56 -5.37 -5.05
N GLU A 206 21.37 -5.34 -6.36
CA GLU A 206 20.93 -6.51 -7.16
C GLU A 206 22.05 -7.29 -7.85
N GLN A 207 23.33 -7.17 -7.38
CA GLN A 207 24.44 -8.00 -7.86
C GLN A 207 24.84 -9.07 -6.84
#